data_1a03f1087af9a19df50ffd3ad77cf229
#
_entry.id   1a03f1087af9a19df50ffd3ad77cf229
#
_cell.length_a   1.000
_cell.length_b   1.000
_cell.length_c   1.000
_cell.angle_alpha   90.00
_cell.angle_beta   90.00
_cell.angle_gamma   90.00
#
_symmetry.space_group_name_H-M   'P 1'
#
loop_
_entity.id
_entity.type
_entity.pdbx_description
1 polymer ?
#
loop_
_entity_poly.entity_id
_entity_poly.type
_entity_poly.pdbx_seq_one_letter_code
_entity_poly.pdbx_strand_id
1 'polypeptide(L)'
;EYYKLPMYDHNLLDEVAASMNVSSKELAEFDEKRRNKFLYRSVMGMNSSPADNVARMQFDYIKKKAEAGESFVIVGRCSEIVLKDNPHLISIFVLGDREAKIERVMRIYELDARHAEERMIEKDRRRKSYHNSHCKVKWGDSRNYDLSINSSKLGVEETVESLKNYIDARVAHK
;
A
#
# COMPACT_ATOMS: atom_id res chain seq x y z
N GLU A 1 0.00 -11.66 -11.14
CA GLU A 1 -0.32 -12.62 -12.23
C GLU A 1 0.70 -13.76 -12.32
N TYR A 2 2.02 -13.49 -12.39
CA TYR A 2 3.07 -14.51 -12.58
C TYR A 2 3.02 -15.62 -11.51
N TYR A 3 2.98 -15.26 -10.22
CA TYR A 3 2.91 -16.23 -9.13
C TYR A 3 1.49 -16.72 -8.81
N LYS A 4 0.46 -16.25 -9.52
CA LYS A 4 -0.96 -16.59 -9.29
C LYS A 4 -1.42 -16.38 -7.84
N LEU A 5 -0.82 -15.43 -7.13
CA LEU A 5 -1.16 -15.09 -5.76
C LEU A 5 -2.32 -14.10 -5.72
N PRO A 6 -3.17 -14.15 -4.68
CA PRO A 6 -4.12 -13.08 -4.38
C PRO A 6 -3.39 -11.74 -4.24
N MET A 7 -3.99 -10.68 -4.79
CA MET A 7 -3.43 -9.33 -4.70
C MET A 7 -4.43 -8.40 -3.99
N TYR A 8 -3.95 -7.74 -2.96
CA TYR A 8 -4.68 -6.74 -2.19
C TYR A 8 -4.11 -5.35 -2.47
N ASP A 9 -4.94 -4.49 -3.06
CA ASP A 9 -4.64 -3.08 -3.33
C ASP A 9 -5.81 -2.24 -2.81
N HIS A 10 -6.52 -1.55 -3.67
CA HIS A 10 -7.73 -0.79 -3.33
C HIS A 10 -8.91 -1.68 -2.89
N ASN A 11 -8.93 -2.94 -3.28
CA ASN A 11 -9.93 -3.94 -2.89
C ASN A 11 -9.77 -4.46 -1.44
N LEU A 12 -8.66 -4.16 -0.75
CA LEU A 12 -8.44 -4.63 0.63
C LEU A 12 -9.57 -4.23 1.56
N LEU A 13 -10.14 -3.03 1.34
CA LEU A 13 -11.23 -2.54 2.17
C LEU A 13 -12.51 -3.36 2.00
N ASP A 14 -12.79 -3.81 0.78
CA ASP A 14 -13.93 -4.68 0.49
C ASP A 14 -13.77 -6.05 1.15
N GLU A 15 -12.56 -6.59 1.12
CA GLU A 15 -12.21 -7.85 1.79
C GLU A 15 -12.35 -7.75 3.32
N VAL A 16 -11.89 -6.65 3.91
CA VAL A 16 -12.08 -6.37 5.35
C VAL A 16 -13.55 -6.26 5.69
N ALA A 17 -14.32 -5.49 4.90
CA ALA A 17 -15.75 -5.32 5.08
C ALA A 17 -16.51 -6.66 5.03
N ALA A 18 -16.20 -7.48 4.03
CA ALA A 18 -16.77 -8.82 3.87
C ALA A 18 -16.43 -9.73 5.07
N SER A 19 -15.19 -9.70 5.55
CA SER A 19 -14.75 -10.49 6.71
C SER A 19 -15.43 -10.11 8.02
N MET A 20 -15.90 -8.87 8.12
CA MET A 20 -16.58 -8.32 9.29
C MET A 20 -18.11 -8.25 9.13
N ASN A 21 -18.65 -8.64 7.97
CA ASN A 21 -20.05 -8.54 7.62
C ASN A 21 -20.61 -7.10 7.75
N VAL A 22 -19.83 -6.10 7.31
CA VAL A 22 -20.20 -4.68 7.29
C VAL A 22 -20.15 -4.12 5.86
N SER A 23 -20.73 -2.94 5.65
CA SER A 23 -20.73 -2.29 4.34
C SER A 23 -19.35 -1.68 4.02
N SER A 24 -18.77 -2.02 2.88
CA SER A 24 -17.52 -1.42 2.40
C SER A 24 -17.65 0.09 2.14
N LYS A 25 -18.86 0.57 1.79
CA LYS A 25 -19.11 2.01 1.61
C LYS A 25 -18.95 2.79 2.91
N GLU A 26 -19.44 2.26 4.03
CA GLU A 26 -19.28 2.88 5.34
C GLU A 26 -17.80 2.94 5.74
N LEU A 27 -17.03 1.88 5.48
CA LEU A 27 -15.60 1.89 5.77
C LEU A 27 -14.80 2.83 4.83
N ALA A 28 -15.16 2.89 3.55
CA ALA A 28 -14.48 3.74 2.55
C ALA A 28 -14.60 5.24 2.88
N GLU A 29 -15.72 5.66 3.47
CA GLU A 29 -15.90 7.04 3.88
C GLU A 29 -14.85 7.50 4.90
N PHE A 30 -14.27 6.60 5.67
CA PHE A 30 -13.31 6.89 6.73
C PHE A 30 -11.86 6.62 6.32
N ASP A 31 -11.60 5.79 5.32
CA ASP A 31 -10.25 5.36 4.93
C ASP A 31 -9.39 6.50 4.36
N GLU A 32 -9.99 7.40 3.57
CA GLU A 32 -9.28 8.50 2.89
C GLU A 32 -9.55 9.90 3.48
N LYS A 33 -10.49 10.04 4.42
CA LYS A 33 -10.80 11.37 5.00
C LYS A 33 -9.64 11.87 5.84
N ARG A 34 -9.16 13.07 5.51
CA ARG A 34 -8.21 13.82 6.35
C ARG A 34 -8.74 13.88 7.78
N ARG A 35 -7.84 13.65 8.75
CA ARG A 35 -8.04 13.92 10.18
C ARG A 35 -8.64 15.32 10.40
N ASN A 36 -9.95 15.43 10.39
CA ASN A 36 -10.61 16.60 10.98
C ASN A 36 -10.58 16.39 12.49
N LYS A 37 -9.74 17.16 13.19
CA LYS A 37 -9.49 17.06 14.64
C LYS A 37 -10.75 17.22 15.51
N PHE A 38 -11.91 17.46 14.90
CA PHE A 38 -13.15 17.81 15.63
C PHE A 38 -14.25 16.74 15.62
N LEU A 39 -14.06 15.59 14.95
CA LEU A 39 -15.07 14.54 14.92
C LEU A 39 -14.57 13.26 15.59
N TYR A 40 -14.33 13.35 16.91
CA TYR A 40 -14.23 12.17 17.76
C TYR A 40 -15.63 11.59 17.96
N ARG A 41 -15.99 10.63 17.13
CA ARG A 41 -17.15 9.79 17.38
C ARG A 41 -16.65 8.37 17.61
N SER A 42 -16.94 7.83 18.78
CA SER A 42 -16.63 6.44 19.12
C SER A 42 -17.32 5.51 18.14
N VAL A 43 -16.56 4.92 17.23
CA VAL A 43 -17.04 3.81 16.40
C VAL A 43 -16.60 2.54 17.09
N MET A 44 -17.51 1.70 17.49
CA MET A 44 -17.29 0.41 18.16
C MET A 44 -16.50 0.49 19.49
N GLY A 45 -16.67 1.56 20.27
CA GLY A 45 -16.05 1.69 21.60
C GLY A 45 -14.54 2.00 21.61
N MET A 46 -13.96 2.35 20.46
CA MET A 46 -12.54 2.69 20.36
C MET A 46 -12.34 4.22 20.45
N ASN A 47 -11.40 4.67 21.32
CA ASN A 47 -11.06 6.08 21.53
C ASN A 47 -10.08 6.63 20.45
N SER A 48 -10.29 6.27 19.18
CA SER A 48 -9.45 6.67 18.05
C SER A 48 -10.30 7.25 16.91
N SER A 49 -9.68 7.98 15.97
CA SER A 49 -10.44 8.51 14.83
C SER A 49 -11.03 7.37 14.00
N PRO A 50 -12.16 7.57 13.30
CA PRO A 50 -12.71 6.55 12.41
C PRO A 50 -11.69 6.04 11.38
N ALA A 51 -10.87 6.91 10.81
CA ALA A 51 -9.80 6.54 9.90
C ALA A 51 -8.72 5.65 10.55
N ASP A 52 -8.34 5.94 11.81
CA ASP A 52 -7.39 5.10 12.54
C ASP A 52 -7.98 3.70 12.83
N ASN A 53 -9.29 3.61 13.08
CA ASN A 53 -9.98 2.34 13.29
C ASN A 53 -10.01 1.50 12.00
N VAL A 54 -10.32 2.12 10.86
CA VAL A 54 -10.30 1.44 9.55
C VAL A 54 -8.90 0.95 9.21
N ALA A 55 -7.87 1.78 9.43
CA ALA A 55 -6.48 1.37 9.22
C ALA A 55 -6.12 0.16 10.11
N ARG A 56 -6.53 0.17 11.38
CA ARG A 56 -6.30 -0.96 12.30
C ARG A 56 -6.98 -2.24 11.83
N MET A 57 -8.24 -2.16 11.37
CA MET A 57 -8.95 -3.31 10.81
C MET A 57 -8.20 -3.91 9.61
N GLN A 58 -7.67 -3.07 8.73
CA GLN A 58 -6.85 -3.52 7.60
C GLN A 58 -5.55 -4.20 8.09
N PHE A 59 -4.86 -3.62 9.07
CA PHE A 59 -3.63 -4.20 9.63
C PHE A 59 -3.90 -5.56 10.30
N ASP A 60 -4.97 -5.68 11.07
CA ASP A 60 -5.36 -6.93 11.72
C ASP A 60 -5.73 -8.01 10.70
N TYR A 61 -6.43 -7.64 9.63
CA TYR A 61 -6.75 -8.54 8.52
C TYR A 61 -5.50 -9.08 7.84
N ILE A 62 -4.55 -8.19 7.49
CA ILE A 62 -3.27 -8.55 6.87
C ILE A 62 -2.47 -9.51 7.79
N LYS A 63 -2.40 -9.20 9.09
CA LYS A 63 -1.70 -10.05 10.07
C LYS A 63 -2.31 -11.43 10.15
N LYS A 64 -3.64 -11.53 10.29
CA LYS A 64 -4.34 -12.81 10.35
C LYS A 64 -4.08 -13.68 9.12
N LYS A 65 -4.09 -13.09 7.92
CA LYS A 65 -3.75 -13.79 6.69
C LYS A 65 -2.32 -14.35 6.70
N ALA A 66 -1.37 -13.54 7.10
CA ALA A 66 0.03 -13.94 7.19
C ALA A 66 0.27 -15.03 8.28
N GLU A 67 -0.39 -14.91 9.44
CA GLU A 67 -0.36 -15.89 10.53
C GLU A 67 -1.00 -17.23 10.13
N ALA A 68 -2.01 -17.19 9.26
CA ALA A 68 -2.60 -18.39 8.66
C ALA A 68 -1.70 -19.08 7.61
N GLY A 69 -0.51 -18.52 7.33
CA GLY A 69 0.42 -19.05 6.33
C GLY A 69 0.01 -18.80 4.89
N GLU A 70 -0.94 -17.89 4.67
CA GLU A 70 -1.37 -17.54 3.32
C GLU A 70 -0.29 -16.73 2.58
N SER A 71 -0.04 -17.06 1.31
CA SER A 71 0.82 -16.28 0.42
C SER A 71 -0.01 -15.30 -0.40
N PHE A 72 0.35 -14.02 -0.36
CA PHE A 72 -0.36 -12.96 -1.08
C PHE A 72 0.57 -11.79 -1.42
N VAL A 73 0.12 -10.93 -2.33
CA VAL A 73 0.75 -9.64 -2.65
C VAL A 73 -0.12 -8.53 -2.10
N ILE A 74 0.49 -7.56 -1.42
CA ILE A 74 -0.21 -6.38 -0.92
C ILE A 74 0.49 -5.09 -1.36
N VAL A 75 -0.29 -4.11 -1.79
CA VAL A 75 0.21 -2.82 -2.26
C VAL A 75 -0.09 -1.72 -1.24
N GLY A 76 0.95 -1.24 -0.57
CA GLY A 76 0.86 -0.16 0.41
C GLY A 76 0.32 -0.59 1.77
N ARG A 77 -0.53 0.25 2.41
CA ARG A 77 -1.18 0.00 3.72
C ARG A 77 -0.19 -0.29 4.86
N CYS A 78 1.01 0.29 4.76
CA CYS A 78 2.08 0.09 5.76
C CYS A 78 2.43 -1.39 5.97
N SER A 79 2.18 -2.25 4.97
CA SER A 79 2.31 -3.70 5.10
C SER A 79 3.74 -4.12 5.46
N GLU A 80 4.75 -3.40 5.01
CA GLU A 80 6.15 -3.61 5.35
C GLU A 80 6.44 -3.42 6.85
N ILE A 81 5.67 -2.56 7.52
CA ILE A 81 5.78 -2.34 8.97
C ILE A 81 4.85 -3.28 9.73
N VAL A 82 3.65 -3.50 9.22
CA VAL A 82 2.65 -4.40 9.83
C VAL A 82 3.18 -5.83 9.92
N LEU A 83 3.93 -6.29 8.92
CA LEU A 83 4.47 -7.64 8.81
C LEU A 83 5.98 -7.73 9.07
N LYS A 84 6.63 -6.68 9.60
CA LYS A 84 8.09 -6.61 9.77
C LYS A 84 8.71 -7.80 10.54
N ASP A 85 7.95 -8.39 11.44
CA ASP A 85 8.40 -9.52 12.27
C ASP A 85 8.08 -10.90 11.62
N ASN A 86 7.46 -10.90 10.43
CA ASN A 86 7.21 -12.12 9.67
C ASN A 86 8.46 -12.49 8.85
N PRO A 87 9.11 -13.65 9.09
CA PRO A 87 10.34 -14.04 8.41
C PRO A 87 10.14 -14.29 6.90
N HIS A 88 8.89 -14.43 6.46
CA HIS A 88 8.54 -14.66 5.07
C HIS A 88 8.18 -13.37 4.31
N LEU A 89 8.22 -12.22 4.97
CA LEU A 89 8.00 -10.94 4.31
C LEU A 89 9.09 -10.69 3.25
N ILE A 90 8.65 -10.24 2.08
CA ILE A 90 9.51 -9.65 1.05
C ILE A 90 8.97 -8.25 0.80
N SER A 91 9.67 -7.24 1.29
CA SER A 91 9.26 -5.84 1.23
C SER A 91 9.99 -5.10 0.11
N ILE A 92 9.21 -4.52 -0.81
CA ILE A 92 9.75 -3.87 -2.02
C ILE A 92 9.18 -2.46 -2.15
N PHE A 93 10.06 -1.49 -2.37
CA PHE A 93 9.67 -0.13 -2.70
C PHE A 93 10.00 0.19 -4.16
N VAL A 94 8.97 0.48 -4.96
CA VAL A 94 9.12 0.89 -6.35
C VAL A 94 9.00 2.40 -6.44
N LEU A 95 10.05 3.04 -6.93
CA LEU A 95 10.09 4.47 -7.21
C LEU A 95 10.18 4.73 -8.72
N GLY A 96 9.98 5.98 -9.12
CA GLY A 96 10.11 6.43 -10.50
C GLY A 96 10.51 7.89 -10.56
N ASP A 97 11.22 8.27 -11.62
CA ASP A 97 11.59 9.65 -11.90
C ASP A 97 10.33 10.49 -12.15
N ARG A 98 10.38 11.77 -11.81
CA ARG A 98 9.22 12.66 -11.88
C ARG A 98 8.62 12.72 -13.28
N GLU A 99 9.45 12.91 -14.29
CA GLU A 99 9.05 13.03 -15.69
C GLU A 99 8.38 11.73 -16.18
N ALA A 100 8.99 10.58 -15.93
CA ALA A 100 8.44 9.28 -16.30
C ALA A 100 7.09 8.99 -15.60
N LYS A 101 6.92 9.43 -14.34
CA LYS A 101 5.64 9.33 -13.64
C LYS A 101 4.57 10.22 -14.29
N ILE A 102 4.91 11.46 -14.67
CA ILE A 102 3.97 12.37 -15.34
C ILE A 102 3.52 11.77 -16.68
N GLU A 103 4.45 11.33 -17.52
CA GLU A 103 4.14 10.69 -18.81
C GLU A 103 3.23 9.46 -18.64
N ARG A 104 3.51 8.64 -17.64
CA ARG A 104 2.65 7.48 -17.33
C ARG A 104 1.24 7.90 -16.90
N VAL A 105 1.11 8.95 -16.09
CA VAL A 105 -0.19 9.47 -15.63
C VAL A 105 -0.96 10.09 -16.80
N MET A 106 -0.28 10.85 -17.68
CA MET A 106 -0.88 11.38 -18.92
C MET A 106 -1.49 10.25 -19.75
N ARG A 107 -0.72 9.19 -19.99
CA ARG A 107 -1.17 8.05 -20.82
C ARG A 107 -2.32 7.27 -20.20
N ILE A 108 -2.28 7.02 -18.87
CA ILE A 108 -3.29 6.17 -18.20
C ILE A 108 -4.62 6.91 -18.02
N TYR A 109 -4.58 8.21 -17.77
CA TYR A 109 -5.76 9.00 -17.45
C TYR A 109 -6.17 9.98 -18.55
N GLU A 110 -5.49 9.93 -19.69
CA GLU A 110 -5.73 10.82 -20.84
C GLU A 110 -5.72 12.30 -20.47
N LEU A 111 -4.76 12.70 -19.62
CA LEU A 111 -4.58 14.05 -19.11
C LEU A 111 -3.47 14.80 -19.84
N ASP A 112 -3.55 16.11 -19.90
CA ASP A 112 -2.41 16.95 -20.26
C ASP A 112 -1.33 16.95 -19.16
N ALA A 113 -0.13 17.44 -19.47
CA ALA A 113 1.03 17.39 -18.59
C ALA A 113 0.79 18.06 -17.24
N ARG A 114 0.08 19.21 -17.23
CA ARG A 114 -0.19 19.96 -16.01
C ARG A 114 -1.11 19.19 -15.07
N HIS A 115 -2.24 18.71 -15.57
CA HIS A 115 -3.20 17.95 -14.76
C HIS A 115 -2.62 16.59 -14.33
N ALA A 116 -1.79 15.98 -15.18
CA ALA A 116 -1.08 14.74 -14.84
C ALA A 116 -0.10 14.94 -13.68
N GLU A 117 0.65 16.04 -13.71
CA GLU A 117 1.57 16.41 -12.64
C GLU A 117 0.84 16.69 -11.32
N GLU A 118 -0.21 17.51 -11.36
CA GLU A 118 -1.03 17.81 -10.18
C GLU A 118 -1.59 16.52 -9.54
N ARG A 119 -2.10 15.61 -10.37
CA ARG A 119 -2.60 14.31 -9.94
C ARG A 119 -1.52 13.42 -9.33
N MET A 120 -0.35 13.37 -9.95
CA MET A 120 0.81 12.62 -9.44
C MET A 120 1.23 13.13 -8.06
N ILE A 121 1.42 14.44 -7.92
CA ILE A 121 1.82 15.08 -6.66
C ILE A 121 0.78 14.81 -5.56
N GLU A 122 -0.51 14.94 -5.89
CA GLU A 122 -1.58 14.67 -4.93
C GLU A 122 -1.57 13.21 -4.45
N LYS A 123 -1.44 12.25 -5.37
CA LYS A 123 -1.37 10.82 -5.03
C LYS A 123 -0.15 10.50 -4.17
N ASP A 124 1.02 11.00 -4.50
CA ASP A 124 2.24 10.77 -3.72
C ASP A 124 2.13 11.42 -2.32
N ARG A 125 1.55 12.63 -2.24
CA ARG A 125 1.27 13.29 -0.96
C ARG A 125 0.31 12.49 -0.09
N ARG A 126 -0.77 11.93 -0.66
CA ARG A 126 -1.73 11.10 0.07
C ARG A 126 -1.06 9.83 0.61
N ARG A 127 -0.29 9.11 -0.22
CA ARG A 127 0.45 7.90 0.20
C ARG A 127 1.43 8.20 1.35
N LYS A 128 2.24 9.24 1.17
CA LYS A 128 3.19 9.70 2.20
C LYS A 128 2.50 10.09 3.50
N SER A 129 1.40 10.84 3.40
CA SER A 129 0.62 11.27 4.57
C SER A 129 0.02 10.09 5.30
N TYR A 130 -0.59 9.14 4.58
CA TYR A 130 -1.15 7.92 5.15
C TYR A 130 -0.09 7.13 5.90
N HIS A 131 1.00 6.79 5.22
CA HIS A 131 2.09 6.02 5.81
C HIS A 131 2.67 6.70 7.06
N ASN A 132 3.06 7.98 6.95
CA ASN A 132 3.70 8.69 8.06
C ASN A 132 2.75 8.98 9.23
N SER A 133 1.43 8.87 9.05
CA SER A 133 0.46 9.01 10.13
C SER A 133 0.25 7.71 10.91
N HIS A 134 0.49 6.56 10.30
CA HIS A 134 0.28 5.25 10.91
C HIS A 134 1.60 4.54 11.27
N CYS A 135 2.73 4.98 10.73
CA CYS A 135 4.05 4.39 10.96
C CYS A 135 5.01 5.41 11.60
N LYS A 136 5.89 4.91 12.47
CA LYS A 136 6.95 5.74 13.08
C LYS A 136 8.11 6.03 12.13
N VAL A 137 8.19 5.29 11.01
CA VAL A 137 9.23 5.42 9.98
C VAL A 137 8.73 6.27 8.81
N LYS A 138 9.63 6.82 8.02
CA LYS A 138 9.28 7.66 6.88
C LYS A 138 8.97 6.82 5.64
N TRP A 139 7.95 7.20 4.91
CA TRP A 139 7.62 6.60 3.62
C TRP A 139 8.77 6.73 2.63
N GLY A 140 9.15 5.62 2.00
CA GLY A 140 10.24 5.57 1.01
C GLY A 140 11.64 5.61 1.60
N ASP A 141 11.79 5.47 2.91
CA ASP A 141 13.12 5.27 3.52
C ASP A 141 13.59 3.85 3.21
N SER A 142 14.61 3.72 2.38
CA SER A 142 15.12 2.45 1.84
C SER A 142 15.49 1.42 2.93
N ARG A 143 15.79 1.86 4.14
CA ARG A 143 16.15 0.99 5.28
C ARG A 143 14.99 0.13 5.77
N ASN A 144 13.76 0.45 5.36
CA ASN A 144 12.55 -0.28 5.75
C ASN A 144 12.11 -1.30 4.70
N TYR A 145 12.87 -1.46 3.63
CA TYR A 145 12.54 -2.36 2.53
C TYR A 145 13.71 -3.28 2.21
N ASP A 146 13.43 -4.52 1.84
CA ASP A 146 14.45 -5.46 1.37
C ASP A 146 15.04 -5.01 0.03
N LEU A 147 14.22 -4.39 -0.83
CA LEU A 147 14.62 -3.89 -2.14
C LEU A 147 13.94 -2.55 -2.42
N SER A 148 14.72 -1.58 -2.90
CA SER A 148 14.21 -0.33 -3.48
C SER A 148 14.69 -0.21 -4.92
N ILE A 149 13.76 -0.11 -5.88
CA ILE A 149 14.07 -0.11 -7.31
C ILE A 149 13.44 1.08 -8.03
N ASN A 150 14.22 1.75 -8.89
CA ASN A 150 13.71 2.82 -9.76
C ASN A 150 13.27 2.25 -11.11
N SER A 151 11.96 2.08 -11.28
CA SER A 151 11.36 1.52 -12.50
C SER A 151 11.56 2.39 -13.74
N SER A 152 11.87 3.68 -13.59
CA SER A 152 12.13 4.57 -14.73
C SER A 152 13.48 4.32 -15.41
N LYS A 153 14.41 3.65 -14.72
CA LYS A 153 15.75 3.36 -15.26
C LYS A 153 15.77 2.11 -16.14
N LEU A 154 14.89 1.15 -15.83
CA LEU A 154 14.83 -0.13 -16.52
C LEU A 154 13.61 -0.24 -17.46
N GLY A 155 12.59 0.59 -17.27
CA GLY A 155 11.27 0.35 -17.84
C GLY A 155 10.48 -0.69 -17.05
N VAL A 156 9.24 -0.92 -17.44
CA VAL A 156 8.31 -1.78 -16.68
C VAL A 156 8.72 -3.25 -16.81
N GLU A 157 9.00 -3.71 -18.00
CA GLU A 157 9.30 -5.11 -18.33
C GLU A 157 10.54 -5.59 -17.57
N GLU A 158 11.65 -4.89 -17.71
CA GLU A 158 12.91 -5.25 -17.05
C GLU A 158 12.85 -5.08 -15.52
N THR A 159 12.05 -4.13 -15.05
CA THR A 159 11.76 -4.01 -13.60
C THR A 159 11.03 -5.25 -13.11
N VAL A 160 10.03 -5.74 -13.83
CA VAL A 160 9.30 -6.98 -13.47
C VAL A 160 10.24 -8.18 -13.43
N GLU A 161 11.11 -8.36 -14.43
CA GLU A 161 12.09 -9.47 -14.43
C GLU A 161 13.08 -9.36 -13.26
N SER A 162 13.55 -8.16 -12.96
CA SER A 162 14.43 -7.92 -11.80
C SER A 162 13.75 -8.28 -10.48
N LEU A 163 12.45 -7.93 -10.33
CA LEU A 163 11.66 -8.27 -9.14
C LEU A 163 11.42 -9.77 -9.03
N LYS A 164 11.12 -10.47 -10.12
CA LYS A 164 10.98 -11.92 -10.14
C LYS A 164 12.26 -12.61 -9.69
N ASN A 165 13.39 -12.25 -10.28
CA ASN A 165 14.69 -12.81 -9.92
C ASN A 165 15.01 -12.60 -8.42
N TYR A 166 14.73 -11.42 -7.89
CA TYR A 166 14.92 -11.13 -6.47
C TYR A 166 14.02 -11.99 -5.58
N ILE A 167 12.71 -12.07 -5.91
CA ILE A 167 11.72 -12.84 -5.15
C ILE A 167 12.09 -14.33 -5.16
N ASP A 168 12.42 -14.88 -6.33
CA ASP A 168 12.78 -16.29 -6.48
C ASP A 168 14.04 -16.63 -5.67
N ALA A 169 15.06 -15.78 -5.71
CA ALA A 169 16.25 -15.91 -4.88
C ALA A 169 15.93 -15.89 -3.38
N ARG A 170 15.07 -14.94 -2.95
CA ARG A 170 14.64 -14.83 -1.54
C ARG A 170 13.84 -16.04 -1.07
N VAL A 171 13.04 -16.63 -1.94
CA VAL A 171 12.27 -17.86 -1.64
C VAL A 171 13.19 -19.08 -1.56
N ALA A 172 14.21 -19.14 -2.42
CA ALA A 172 15.17 -20.24 -2.44
C ALA A 172 16.15 -20.24 -1.23
N HIS A 173 16.38 -19.08 -0.61
CA HIS A 173 17.29 -18.91 0.54
C HIS A 173 16.58 -18.96 1.91
N LYS A 174 15.43 -19.61 1.97
CA LYS A 174 14.70 -19.83 3.24
C LYS A 174 15.13 -21.08 3.96
#